data_ee222083e4e5f794fd460fa23bf1545e
#
_entry.id   ee222083e4e5f794fd460fa23bf1545e
#
_cell.length_a   1.000
_cell.length_b   1.000
_cell.length_c   1.000
_cell.angle_alpha   90.00
_cell.angle_beta   90.00
_cell.angle_gamma   90.00
#
_symmetry.space_group_name_H-M   'P 1'
#
loop_
_entity.id
_entity.type
_entity.pdbx_description
1 polymer ?
#
loop_
_entity_poly.entity_id
_entity_poly.type
_entity_poly.pdbx_seq_one_letter_code
_entity_poly.pdbx_strand_id
1 'polypeptide(L)'
;MAPQKRDFILIVFIYAVLLLPSQVECAREKPNIVIFLADDMGYGDLQSFGNPLSHTPNIDRILQGGLKLTQAYSASSICSPARASLLTGRYPPRTGVWDEVTSVFLQKSIGGLPHSEITIPEMLAPQGYKSALVGKWHLGVGRQKEFLPLEHGFDRFLGFPYSHQNCPCETCFYPDGDCDSEYCKTDNAPCPLVLNNTIIEQPADMITLADRQAKAARSWIIDYSLSDTPFFLLYSFMHPHYPQFAGKRFRNSTIGGAYTDSLAEMDWQVGEVMDQLEKSGIIENTFVLFTSDNGPDVKLEGGFSGIFRCGKTSTFEGGFRVPTIAYWPGHIPTGVSTQLVSHLDIWPTLRRLSGSSPDEFDVTLDGFDISEVLFSNGNTTRSSMLYYDITPDPDIGPFAVRSNRYKAHFYAECTFMCDPDAIDEMCRAEFPITSLQSPLLFDILKDPKERVDLGKLSAYKTVVENLTMLMETESKKIVFAESVLKKTDSSYALCCKEDCEPFPYCCNCESTYSDNLFPVNNYNLRELSIKTHNCKTFT
;
A
#
# COMPACT_ATOMS: atom_id res chain seq x y z
N MET A 1 -32.64 -70.07 -37.25
CA MET A 1 -31.31 -70.00 -36.74
C MET A 1 -30.79 -68.61 -37.00
N ALA A 2 -30.82 -67.74 -36.02
CA ALA A 2 -30.17 -66.41 -36.05
C ALA A 2 -29.11 -66.40 -34.98
N PRO A 3 -27.90 -65.97 -35.29
CA PRO A 3 -26.96 -65.57 -34.24
C PRO A 3 -26.60 -64.11 -34.37
N GLN A 4 -26.21 -63.55 -33.19
CA GLN A 4 -25.35 -62.44 -33.00
C GLN A 4 -25.89 -61.03 -33.20
N LYS A 5 -26.51 -60.49 -32.13
CA LYS A 5 -26.65 -59.07 -31.84
C LYS A 5 -26.01 -58.64 -30.51
N ARG A 6 -25.09 -59.43 -29.91
CA ARG A 6 -24.53 -59.12 -28.58
C ARG A 6 -23.16 -58.52 -28.61
N ASP A 7 -22.39 -58.65 -29.67
CA ASP A 7 -20.96 -58.22 -29.66
C ASP A 7 -20.74 -56.80 -30.14
N PHE A 8 -21.70 -56.16 -30.80
CA PHE A 8 -21.57 -54.79 -31.30
C PHE A 8 -21.77 -53.70 -30.21
N ILE A 9 -22.50 -54.02 -29.14
CA ILE A 9 -22.78 -53.04 -28.06
C ILE A 9 -21.57 -52.91 -27.11
N LEU A 10 -20.79 -53.96 -26.92
CA LEU A 10 -19.63 -53.95 -26.01
C LEU A 10 -18.44 -53.17 -26.60
N ILE A 11 -18.26 -53.21 -27.91
CA ILE A 11 -17.17 -52.51 -28.61
C ILE A 11 -17.42 -50.99 -28.65
N VAL A 12 -18.68 -50.54 -28.78
CA VAL A 12 -19.04 -49.12 -28.79
C VAL A 12 -18.89 -48.52 -27.39
N PHE A 13 -19.12 -49.26 -26.30
CA PHE A 13 -18.90 -48.79 -24.94
C PHE A 13 -17.40 -48.67 -24.57
N ILE A 14 -16.56 -49.56 -25.10
CA ILE A 14 -15.11 -49.49 -24.86
C ILE A 14 -14.48 -48.30 -25.62
N TYR A 15 -14.97 -47.97 -26.83
CA TYR A 15 -14.50 -46.78 -27.56
C TYR A 15 -15.04 -45.45 -27.00
N ALA A 16 -16.22 -45.44 -26.38
CA ALA A 16 -16.77 -44.25 -25.75
C ALA A 16 -16.08 -43.87 -24.42
N VAL A 17 -15.50 -44.85 -23.71
CA VAL A 17 -14.74 -44.62 -22.49
C VAL A 17 -13.30 -44.12 -22.78
N LEU A 18 -12.77 -44.40 -23.99
CA LEU A 18 -11.44 -43.97 -24.43
C LEU A 18 -11.41 -42.56 -25.05
N LEU A 19 -12.58 -41.88 -25.21
CA LEU A 19 -12.69 -40.56 -25.79
C LEU A 19 -13.14 -39.48 -24.77
N LEU A 20 -13.15 -39.80 -23.48
CA LEU A 20 -13.23 -38.73 -22.48
C LEU A 20 -11.87 -37.97 -22.52
N PRO A 21 -11.88 -36.69 -22.88
CA PRO A 21 -10.65 -35.93 -22.74
C PRO A 21 -10.26 -35.99 -21.26
N SER A 22 -9.11 -36.60 -20.96
CA SER A 22 -8.50 -36.45 -19.65
C SER A 22 -8.43 -34.95 -19.43
N GLN A 23 -9.21 -34.42 -18.51
CA GLN A 23 -9.01 -33.04 -18.05
C GLN A 23 -7.63 -33.05 -17.42
N VAL A 24 -6.65 -32.57 -18.17
CA VAL A 24 -5.34 -32.24 -17.64
C VAL A 24 -5.57 -31.02 -16.80
N GLU A 25 -5.82 -31.21 -15.51
CA GLU A 25 -5.83 -30.15 -14.54
C GLU A 25 -4.38 -29.70 -14.38
N CYS A 26 -3.94 -28.75 -15.22
CA CYS A 26 -2.72 -28.03 -14.95
C CYS A 26 -2.90 -27.34 -13.62
N ALA A 27 -2.10 -27.70 -12.62
CA ALA A 27 -2.05 -26.96 -11.38
C ALA A 27 -1.83 -25.48 -11.76
N ARG A 28 -2.78 -24.62 -11.34
CA ARG A 28 -2.72 -23.19 -11.63
C ARG A 28 -1.42 -22.66 -11.05
N GLU A 29 -0.54 -22.13 -11.88
CA GLU A 29 0.69 -21.51 -11.39
C GLU A 29 0.32 -20.37 -10.44
N LYS A 30 0.99 -20.33 -9.27
CA LYS A 30 0.79 -19.26 -8.30
C LYS A 30 1.28 -17.95 -8.92
N PRO A 31 0.48 -16.87 -8.92
CA PRO A 31 0.90 -15.62 -9.54
C PRO A 31 2.02 -14.96 -8.76
N ASN A 32 2.92 -14.26 -9.43
CA ASN A 32 3.73 -13.26 -8.79
C ASN A 32 2.84 -12.09 -8.36
N ILE A 33 3.25 -11.38 -7.33
CA ILE A 33 2.49 -10.28 -6.75
C ILE A 33 3.40 -9.06 -6.64
N VAL A 34 2.97 -7.94 -7.21
CA VAL A 34 3.66 -6.66 -7.09
C VAL A 34 2.67 -5.62 -6.57
N ILE A 35 3.01 -4.98 -5.44
CA ILE A 35 2.26 -3.83 -4.92
C ILE A 35 3.16 -2.60 -5.00
N PHE A 36 2.71 -1.59 -5.75
CA PHE A 36 3.26 -0.25 -5.75
C PHE A 36 2.48 0.60 -4.77
N LEU A 37 3.13 1.06 -3.71
CA LEU A 37 2.52 1.85 -2.64
C LEU A 37 3.17 3.23 -2.58
N ALA A 38 2.48 4.25 -3.09
CA ALA A 38 2.91 5.64 -2.97
C ALA A 38 2.76 6.15 -1.53
N ASP A 39 3.47 7.21 -1.17
CA ASP A 39 3.48 7.85 0.14
C ASP A 39 2.83 9.23 0.04
N ASP A 40 1.68 9.43 0.69
CA ASP A 40 0.91 10.67 0.69
C ASP A 40 0.39 11.12 -0.69
N MET A 41 0.15 10.22 -1.61
CA MET A 41 -0.34 10.60 -2.93
C MET A 41 -1.86 10.75 -2.95
N GLY A 42 -2.33 11.91 -3.38
CA GLY A 42 -3.75 12.23 -3.49
C GLY A 42 -4.48 11.48 -4.61
N TYR A 43 -5.78 11.32 -4.44
CA TYR A 43 -6.62 10.70 -5.48
C TYR A 43 -6.51 11.41 -6.82
N GLY A 44 -6.38 12.73 -6.81
CA GLY A 44 -6.30 13.56 -8.01
C GLY A 44 -4.90 13.74 -8.58
N ASP A 45 -3.85 13.16 -8.01
CA ASP A 45 -2.47 13.46 -8.39
C ASP A 45 -2.02 12.83 -9.70
N LEU A 46 -2.60 11.72 -10.10
CA LEU A 46 -2.26 11.07 -11.37
C LEU A 46 -2.96 11.75 -12.56
N GLN A 47 -2.30 11.77 -13.72
CA GLN A 47 -2.88 12.30 -14.95
C GLN A 47 -4.20 11.60 -15.30
N SER A 48 -4.25 10.29 -15.23
CA SER A 48 -5.46 9.47 -15.48
C SER A 48 -6.55 9.61 -14.41
N PHE A 49 -6.24 10.24 -13.27
CA PHE A 49 -7.20 10.56 -12.21
C PHE A 49 -7.60 12.05 -12.21
N GLY A 50 -7.08 12.84 -13.14
CA GLY A 50 -7.58 14.18 -13.44
C GLY A 50 -6.58 15.33 -13.22
N ASN A 51 -5.32 15.07 -12.90
CA ASN A 51 -4.29 16.11 -12.78
C ASN A 51 -3.67 16.44 -14.15
N PRO A 52 -3.93 17.64 -14.71
CA PRO A 52 -3.36 18.00 -15.99
C PRO A 52 -1.87 18.37 -15.93
N LEU A 53 -1.32 18.57 -14.73
CA LEU A 53 0.08 18.95 -14.52
C LEU A 53 1.00 17.75 -14.32
N SER A 54 0.43 16.60 -13.93
CA SER A 54 1.19 15.38 -13.69
C SER A 54 1.52 14.67 -15.01
N HIS A 55 2.70 14.09 -15.05
CA HIS A 55 3.17 13.28 -16.17
C HIS A 55 3.51 11.87 -15.66
N THR A 56 2.53 10.95 -15.78
CA THR A 56 2.58 9.60 -15.21
C THR A 56 2.30 8.51 -16.27
N PRO A 57 3.05 8.48 -17.39
CA PRO A 57 2.76 7.61 -18.53
C PRO A 57 2.88 6.11 -18.20
N ASN A 58 3.76 5.71 -17.27
CA ASN A 58 3.94 4.30 -16.92
C ASN A 58 2.80 3.78 -16.05
N ILE A 59 2.34 4.58 -15.09
CA ILE A 59 1.15 4.26 -14.28
C ILE A 59 -0.10 4.27 -15.17
N ASP A 60 -0.21 5.23 -16.09
CA ASP A 60 -1.31 5.29 -17.05
C ASP A 60 -1.34 4.08 -18.00
N ARG A 61 -0.17 3.53 -18.37
CA ARG A 61 -0.05 2.26 -19.12
C ARG A 61 -0.66 1.08 -18.34
N ILE A 62 -0.40 1.00 -17.04
CA ILE A 62 -1.01 -0.03 -16.16
C ILE A 62 -2.53 0.14 -16.16
N LEU A 63 -3.03 1.36 -16.04
CA LEU A 63 -4.47 1.63 -16.06
C LEU A 63 -5.11 1.30 -17.42
N GLN A 64 -4.45 1.58 -18.53
CA GLN A 64 -4.98 1.27 -19.86
C GLN A 64 -5.24 -0.22 -20.07
N GLY A 65 -4.46 -1.09 -19.43
CA GLY A 65 -4.65 -2.54 -19.45
C GLY A 65 -5.35 -3.12 -18.22
N GLY A 66 -5.72 -2.30 -17.23
CA GLY A 66 -6.19 -2.71 -15.92
C GLY A 66 -7.57 -2.18 -15.53
N LEU A 67 -7.91 -2.38 -14.27
CA LEU A 67 -9.16 -1.99 -13.64
C LEU A 67 -8.93 -0.80 -12.69
N LYS A 68 -9.58 0.33 -12.98
CA LYS A 68 -9.63 1.49 -12.09
C LYS A 68 -10.63 1.27 -10.97
N LEU A 69 -10.17 1.28 -9.72
CA LEU A 69 -11.03 1.17 -8.54
C LEU A 69 -11.33 2.58 -8.01
N THR A 70 -12.53 3.09 -8.30
CA THR A 70 -12.86 4.49 -7.99
C THR A 70 -13.32 4.72 -6.57
N GLN A 71 -13.63 3.67 -5.82
CA GLN A 71 -14.00 3.71 -4.40
C GLN A 71 -13.09 2.78 -3.57
N ALA A 72 -11.78 2.97 -3.73
CA ALA A 72 -10.76 2.31 -2.94
C ALA A 72 -10.29 3.21 -1.80
N TYR A 73 -10.17 2.64 -0.61
CA TYR A 73 -9.90 3.37 0.63
C TYR A 73 -8.74 2.78 1.39
N SER A 74 -7.85 3.64 1.87
CA SER A 74 -6.96 3.28 2.97
C SER A 74 -7.76 2.95 4.24
N ALA A 75 -7.13 2.27 5.19
CA ALA A 75 -7.74 2.01 6.50
C ALA A 75 -7.41 3.09 7.55
N SER A 76 -6.52 4.01 7.20
CA SER A 76 -6.16 5.19 8.00
C SER A 76 -5.76 6.34 7.08
N SER A 77 -5.89 7.57 7.55
CA SER A 77 -5.44 8.78 6.84
C SER A 77 -4.00 9.19 7.17
N ILE A 78 -3.21 8.26 7.75
CA ILE A 78 -1.79 8.48 8.08
C ILE A 78 -0.95 7.21 7.94
N CYS A 79 0.33 7.37 7.61
CA CYS A 79 1.26 6.34 7.10
C CYS A 79 1.35 5.04 7.93
N SER A 80 1.88 5.06 9.19
CA SER A 80 2.17 3.82 9.93
C SER A 80 0.92 2.96 10.16
N PRO A 81 -0.23 3.51 10.64
CA PRO A 81 -1.46 2.76 10.77
C PRO A 81 -2.00 2.22 9.44
N ALA A 82 -1.92 3.02 8.35
CA ALA A 82 -2.34 2.60 7.02
C ALA A 82 -1.52 1.41 6.49
N ARG A 83 -0.19 1.47 6.66
CA ARG A 83 0.75 0.41 6.24
C ARG A 83 0.57 -0.87 7.06
N ALA A 84 0.38 -0.76 8.38
CA ALA A 84 0.05 -1.89 9.23
C ALA A 84 -1.23 -2.58 8.75
N SER A 85 -2.28 -1.80 8.51
CA SER A 85 -3.57 -2.32 8.04
C SER A 85 -3.50 -2.99 6.67
N LEU A 86 -2.73 -2.42 5.73
CA LEU A 86 -2.51 -3.03 4.41
C LEU A 86 -1.83 -4.40 4.54
N LEU A 87 -0.80 -4.49 5.40
CA LEU A 87 -0.02 -5.72 5.55
C LEU A 87 -0.73 -6.81 6.35
N THR A 88 -1.68 -6.46 7.23
CA THR A 88 -2.33 -7.41 8.16
C THR A 88 -3.81 -7.67 7.86
N GLY A 89 -4.47 -6.83 7.06
CA GLY A 89 -5.93 -6.90 6.82
C GLY A 89 -6.77 -6.52 8.03
N ARG A 90 -6.22 -5.77 9.00
CA ARG A 90 -6.83 -5.42 10.28
C ARG A 90 -6.82 -3.92 10.53
N TYR A 91 -7.86 -3.39 11.19
CA TYR A 91 -7.88 -1.97 11.56
C TYR A 91 -6.75 -1.60 12.52
N PRO A 92 -6.22 -0.34 12.46
CA PRO A 92 -5.13 0.11 13.32
C PRO A 92 -5.33 -0.15 14.81
N PRO A 93 -6.51 0.06 15.42
CA PRO A 93 -6.73 -0.25 16.84
C PRO A 93 -6.46 -1.73 17.20
N ARG A 94 -6.72 -2.67 16.29
CA ARG A 94 -6.44 -4.10 16.54
C ARG A 94 -4.96 -4.45 16.49
N THR A 95 -4.21 -3.76 15.62
CA THR A 95 -2.78 -4.06 15.41
C THR A 95 -1.89 -3.47 16.49
N GLY A 96 -2.42 -2.60 17.34
CA GLY A 96 -1.64 -1.83 18.31
C GLY A 96 -0.90 -0.63 17.67
N VAL A 97 -0.94 -0.45 16.36
CA VAL A 97 -0.30 0.68 15.66
C VAL A 97 -1.23 1.89 15.73
N TRP A 98 -1.35 2.42 16.92
CA TRP A 98 -2.14 3.61 17.27
C TRP A 98 -1.66 4.19 18.59
N ASP A 99 -1.93 5.47 18.85
CA ASP A 99 -1.75 6.13 20.14
C ASP A 99 -2.56 7.44 20.21
N GLU A 100 -2.85 7.92 21.38
CA GLU A 100 -3.63 9.15 21.61
C GLU A 100 -2.81 10.45 21.31
N VAL A 101 -1.50 10.33 21.16
CA VAL A 101 -0.59 11.48 20.99
C VAL A 101 0.32 11.29 19.77
N THR A 102 0.85 10.09 19.57
CA THR A 102 1.82 9.79 18.53
C THR A 102 1.17 8.95 17.44
N SER A 103 0.98 9.52 16.27
CA SER A 103 0.23 8.87 15.18
C SER A 103 1.06 7.93 14.29
N VAL A 104 2.41 8.03 14.34
CA VAL A 104 3.33 7.23 13.50
C VAL A 104 4.60 6.84 14.26
N PHE A 105 5.31 5.82 13.77
CA PHE A 105 6.63 5.48 14.29
C PHE A 105 7.66 6.56 13.93
N LEU A 106 8.43 6.96 14.94
CA LEU A 106 9.55 7.89 14.82
C LEU A 106 10.88 7.12 14.84
N GLN A 107 11.99 7.78 14.51
CA GLN A 107 13.35 7.19 14.68
C GLN A 107 13.59 6.64 16.09
N LYS A 108 13.03 7.31 17.09
CA LYS A 108 13.16 7.01 18.52
C LYS A 108 12.06 6.14 19.09
N SER A 109 11.17 5.58 18.28
CA SER A 109 10.12 4.67 18.76
C SER A 109 10.74 3.37 19.24
N ILE A 110 10.32 2.94 20.45
CA ILE A 110 10.80 1.70 21.05
C ILE A 110 10.08 0.49 20.45
N GLY A 111 8.78 0.65 20.14
CA GLY A 111 7.92 -0.41 19.61
C GLY A 111 8.03 -0.56 18.08
N GLY A 112 7.31 -1.55 17.61
CA GLY A 112 7.10 -1.83 16.19
C GLY A 112 5.82 -2.64 15.99
N LEU A 113 5.52 -3.01 14.75
CA LEU A 113 4.41 -3.90 14.45
C LEU A 113 4.56 -5.19 15.29
N PRO A 114 3.57 -5.58 16.11
CA PRO A 114 3.70 -6.75 16.95
C PRO A 114 3.88 -8.04 16.12
N HIS A 115 4.77 -8.92 16.55
CA HIS A 115 4.97 -10.24 15.92
C HIS A 115 3.77 -11.19 16.03
N SER A 116 2.74 -10.83 16.79
CA SER A 116 1.46 -11.54 16.81
C SER A 116 0.59 -11.21 15.58
N GLU A 117 0.90 -10.14 14.86
CA GLU A 117 0.22 -9.79 13.63
C GLU A 117 0.80 -10.61 12.45
N ILE A 118 -0.06 -11.22 11.65
CA ILE A 118 0.35 -12.01 10.48
C ILE A 118 0.37 -11.10 9.26
N THR A 119 1.55 -10.78 8.79
CA THR A 119 1.74 -9.94 7.60
C THR A 119 1.50 -10.70 6.29
N ILE A 120 1.32 -9.97 5.17
CA ILE A 120 1.24 -10.58 3.83
C ILE A 120 2.43 -11.50 3.54
N PRO A 121 3.72 -11.10 3.76
CA PRO A 121 4.85 -12.01 3.55
C PRO A 121 4.78 -13.29 4.39
N GLU A 122 4.43 -13.17 5.67
CA GLU A 122 4.30 -14.33 6.56
C GLU A 122 3.17 -15.26 6.12
N MET A 123 2.07 -14.73 5.62
CA MET A 123 0.96 -15.50 5.06
C MET A 123 1.36 -16.20 3.75
N LEU A 124 2.20 -15.56 2.94
CA LEU A 124 2.62 -16.11 1.64
C LEU A 124 3.77 -17.12 1.74
N ALA A 125 4.62 -17.04 2.77
CA ALA A 125 5.80 -17.88 2.91
C ALA A 125 5.51 -19.39 2.93
N PRO A 126 4.48 -19.92 3.64
CA PRO A 126 4.12 -21.34 3.59
C PRO A 126 3.69 -21.79 2.19
N GLN A 127 3.24 -20.85 1.35
CA GLN A 127 2.86 -21.11 -0.03
C GLN A 127 4.06 -21.13 -1.00
N GLY A 128 5.28 -20.97 -0.50
CA GLY A 128 6.52 -21.02 -1.27
C GLY A 128 6.93 -19.68 -1.91
N TYR A 129 6.27 -18.59 -1.56
CA TYR A 129 6.66 -17.26 -2.02
C TYR A 129 7.95 -16.79 -1.38
N LYS A 130 8.73 -16.02 -2.15
CA LYS A 130 9.81 -15.19 -1.67
C LYS A 130 9.34 -13.71 -1.68
N SER A 131 9.63 -13.01 -0.59
CA SER A 131 9.12 -11.65 -0.39
C SER A 131 10.24 -10.62 -0.34
N ALA A 132 10.04 -9.48 -1.00
CA ALA A 132 10.98 -8.38 -1.01
C ALA A 132 10.27 -7.04 -0.76
N LEU A 133 10.92 -6.16 0.00
CA LEU A 133 10.48 -4.78 0.20
C LEU A 133 11.55 -3.82 -0.31
N VAL A 134 11.14 -2.88 -1.16
CA VAL A 134 11.96 -1.75 -1.61
C VAL A 134 11.31 -0.46 -1.14
N GLY A 135 12.05 0.42 -0.46
CA GLY A 135 11.60 1.74 -0.04
C GLY A 135 11.24 1.86 1.44
N LYS A 136 10.14 2.54 1.76
CA LYS A 136 9.73 2.91 3.12
C LYS A 136 9.07 1.74 3.86
N TRP A 137 9.57 1.42 5.05
CA TRP A 137 8.97 0.46 5.98
C TRP A 137 7.95 1.11 6.91
N HIS A 138 8.38 1.94 7.83
CA HIS A 138 7.63 2.78 8.76
C HIS A 138 6.74 2.01 9.76
N LEU A 139 7.16 0.81 10.16
CA LEU A 139 6.45 -0.04 11.13
C LEU A 139 7.32 -0.46 12.32
N GLY A 140 8.29 0.39 12.67
CA GLY A 140 9.18 0.19 13.81
C GLY A 140 10.55 -0.36 13.44
N VAL A 141 11.48 -0.23 14.37
CA VAL A 141 12.87 -0.69 14.24
C VAL A 141 13.23 -1.61 15.40
N GLY A 142 13.06 -1.13 16.65
CA GLY A 142 13.52 -1.79 17.85
C GLY A 142 15.03 -1.65 18.08
N ARG A 143 15.48 -1.93 19.30
CA ARG A 143 16.88 -1.77 19.68
C ARG A 143 17.82 -2.78 19.00
N GLN A 144 17.32 -4.00 18.80
CA GLN A 144 18.05 -5.09 18.14
C GLN A 144 17.59 -5.28 16.69
N LYS A 145 16.87 -4.29 16.13
CA LYS A 145 16.27 -4.34 14.78
C LYS A 145 15.17 -5.40 14.65
N GLU A 146 14.56 -5.78 15.77
CA GLU A 146 13.55 -6.83 15.89
C GLU A 146 12.23 -6.53 15.20
N PHE A 147 12.03 -5.28 14.72
CA PHE A 147 10.83 -4.90 13.98
C PHE A 147 11.12 -4.50 12.52
N LEU A 148 12.33 -4.78 12.00
CA LEU A 148 12.63 -4.54 10.59
C LEU A 148 11.92 -5.56 9.67
N PRO A 149 11.82 -5.29 8.36
CA PRO A 149 11.05 -6.12 7.42
C PRO A 149 11.38 -7.61 7.43
N LEU A 150 12.65 -7.99 7.65
CA LEU A 150 13.04 -9.40 7.66
C LEU A 150 12.40 -10.17 8.82
N GLU A 151 12.13 -9.50 9.94
CA GLU A 151 11.48 -10.07 11.12
C GLU A 151 9.95 -10.18 10.96
N HIS A 152 9.43 -9.68 9.82
CA HIS A 152 8.02 -9.72 9.40
C HIS A 152 7.83 -10.45 8.06
N GLY A 153 8.65 -11.46 7.80
CA GLY A 153 8.49 -12.40 6.70
C GLY A 153 9.04 -11.94 5.35
N PHE A 154 9.66 -10.78 5.23
CA PHE A 154 10.39 -10.42 4.01
C PHE A 154 11.76 -11.13 3.97
N ASP A 155 12.13 -11.65 2.81
CA ASP A 155 13.45 -12.26 2.58
C ASP A 155 14.50 -11.20 2.24
N ARG A 156 14.08 -10.07 1.66
CA ARG A 156 14.96 -8.98 1.19
C ARG A 156 14.36 -7.61 1.49
N PHE A 157 15.21 -6.67 1.88
CA PHE A 157 14.85 -5.29 2.12
C PHE A 157 15.93 -4.34 1.62
N LEU A 158 15.57 -3.31 0.87
CA LEU A 158 16.41 -2.15 0.60
C LEU A 158 15.58 -0.88 0.78
N GLY A 159 15.87 -0.08 1.78
CA GLY A 159 15.09 1.15 1.98
C GLY A 159 15.34 1.84 3.31
N PHE A 160 14.34 2.62 3.70
CA PHE A 160 14.34 3.40 4.93
C PHE A 160 13.40 2.75 5.96
N PRO A 161 13.85 2.62 7.21
CA PRO A 161 13.07 1.97 8.26
C PRO A 161 11.91 2.84 8.77
N TYR A 162 11.94 4.16 8.52
CA TYR A 162 10.95 5.16 8.91
C TYR A 162 10.77 6.21 7.81
N SER A 163 9.94 7.24 8.03
CA SER A 163 9.78 8.34 7.06
C SER A 163 11.06 9.18 6.97
N HIS A 164 11.46 9.54 5.75
CA HIS A 164 12.60 10.44 5.55
C HIS A 164 12.37 11.86 6.11
N GLN A 165 11.12 12.26 6.32
CA GLN A 165 10.78 13.49 7.06
C GLN A 165 11.35 13.50 8.49
N ASN A 166 11.61 12.34 9.08
CA ASN A 166 12.21 12.22 10.41
C ASN A 166 13.72 12.53 10.44
N CYS A 167 14.34 12.80 9.31
CA CYS A 167 15.77 13.03 9.21
C CYS A 167 16.08 14.50 9.04
N PRO A 168 17.26 14.98 9.50
CA PRO A 168 17.71 16.32 9.20
C PRO A 168 17.77 16.54 7.70
N CYS A 169 17.24 17.65 7.23
CA CYS A 169 17.33 18.07 5.84
C CYS A 169 17.80 19.53 5.76
N GLU A 170 18.59 19.85 4.76
CA GLU A 170 19.04 21.21 4.50
C GLU A 170 18.12 21.92 3.51
N THR A 171 17.35 21.14 2.75
CA THR A 171 16.50 21.63 1.68
C THR A 171 15.10 20.99 1.72
N CYS A 172 14.07 21.75 1.36
CA CYS A 172 12.69 21.29 1.25
C CYS A 172 12.37 20.59 -0.07
N PHE A 173 13.20 20.77 -1.07
CA PHE A 173 13.25 19.94 -2.27
C PHE A 173 14.71 19.60 -2.54
N TYR A 174 15.07 18.37 -2.32
CA TYR A 174 16.47 17.96 -2.44
C TYR A 174 16.89 17.82 -3.90
N PRO A 175 17.99 18.48 -4.34
CA PRO A 175 18.95 19.23 -3.53
C PRO A 175 18.79 20.77 -3.59
N ASP A 176 17.74 21.32 -4.19
CA ASP A 176 17.77 22.70 -4.69
C ASP A 176 16.85 23.69 -3.95
N GLY A 177 15.95 23.24 -3.11
CA GLY A 177 15.01 24.12 -2.45
C GLY A 177 15.43 24.46 -1.02
N ASP A 178 15.76 25.73 -0.72
CA ASP A 178 15.98 26.17 0.66
C ASP A 178 14.78 25.84 1.54
N CYS A 179 15.01 25.37 2.76
CA CYS A 179 13.97 25.00 3.69
C CYS A 179 14.00 25.85 4.95
N ASP A 180 13.00 26.69 5.11
CA ASP A 180 12.76 27.42 6.35
C ASP A 180 11.88 26.66 7.35
N SER A 181 11.42 25.47 6.96
CA SER A 181 10.51 24.66 7.76
C SER A 181 11.19 24.09 9.01
N GLU A 182 10.50 24.15 10.14
CA GLU A 182 10.94 23.52 11.39
C GLU A 182 11.07 22.00 11.25
N TYR A 183 10.37 21.38 10.27
CA TYR A 183 10.42 19.94 10.01
C TYR A 183 11.79 19.46 9.54
N CYS A 184 12.60 20.32 8.93
CA CYS A 184 13.97 20.00 8.50
C CYS A 184 15.02 20.23 9.58
N LYS A 185 14.67 20.97 10.64
CA LYS A 185 15.56 21.29 11.77
C LYS A 185 15.31 20.31 12.91
N THR A 186 15.88 19.12 12.81
CA THR A 186 15.69 18.08 13.82
C THR A 186 17.02 17.68 14.45
N ASP A 187 16.99 17.31 15.74
CA ASP A 187 18.11 16.70 16.45
C ASP A 187 18.13 15.16 16.25
N ASN A 188 17.53 14.70 15.18
CA ASN A 188 17.46 13.27 14.83
C ASN A 188 18.73 12.83 14.09
N ALA A 189 18.98 11.53 14.05
CA ALA A 189 20.06 10.96 13.24
C ALA A 189 19.78 11.13 11.73
N PRO A 190 20.82 11.30 10.90
CA PRO A 190 20.67 11.26 9.45
C PRO A 190 20.00 9.97 8.97
N CYS A 191 19.25 10.04 7.87
CA CYS A 191 18.55 8.86 7.35
C CYS A 191 19.51 7.78 6.87
N PRO A 192 19.38 6.54 7.37
CA PRO A 192 20.17 5.43 6.87
C PRO A 192 19.52 4.78 5.64
N LEU A 193 20.32 4.38 4.66
CA LEU A 193 19.93 3.37 3.69
C LEU A 193 20.27 1.99 4.26
N VAL A 194 19.26 1.15 4.41
CA VAL A 194 19.39 -0.18 5.01
C VAL A 194 19.21 -1.25 3.94
N LEU A 195 20.16 -2.17 3.86
CA LEU A 195 20.06 -3.42 3.09
C LEU A 195 19.86 -4.58 4.07
N ASN A 196 18.70 -5.22 4.03
CA ASN A 196 18.29 -6.22 5.00
C ASN A 196 18.30 -5.62 6.43
N ASN A 197 19.21 -6.06 7.30
CA ASN A 197 19.37 -5.52 8.65
C ASN A 197 20.66 -4.69 8.83
N THR A 198 21.33 -4.32 7.71
CA THR A 198 22.61 -3.62 7.73
C THR A 198 22.49 -2.22 7.15
N ILE A 199 22.98 -1.21 7.87
CA ILE A 199 23.13 0.15 7.34
C ILE A 199 24.28 0.13 6.33
N ILE A 200 24.00 0.46 5.08
CA ILE A 200 24.99 0.49 3.99
C ILE A 200 25.44 1.91 3.64
N GLU A 201 24.73 2.91 4.12
CA GLU A 201 25.04 4.32 3.92
C GLU A 201 24.27 5.17 4.95
N GLN A 202 24.91 6.20 5.50
CA GLN A 202 24.26 7.18 6.39
C GLN A 202 25.08 8.48 6.45
N PRO A 203 24.55 9.65 6.03
CA PRO A 203 23.20 9.82 5.44
C PRO A 203 23.08 9.18 4.06
N ALA A 204 21.87 8.75 3.71
CA ALA A 204 21.59 8.22 2.39
C ALA A 204 21.59 9.35 1.33
N ASP A 205 22.16 9.06 0.14
CA ASP A 205 22.11 9.99 -0.99
C ASP A 205 20.74 9.93 -1.69
N MET A 206 19.93 10.97 -1.46
CA MET A 206 18.59 11.07 -2.01
C MET A 206 18.58 11.28 -3.53
N ILE A 207 19.67 11.84 -4.12
CA ILE A 207 19.73 12.09 -5.58
C ILE A 207 19.74 10.79 -6.40
N THR A 208 20.41 9.77 -5.87
CA THR A 208 20.57 8.48 -6.55
C THR A 208 19.70 7.38 -5.96
N LEU A 209 18.89 7.71 -4.95
CA LEU A 209 18.10 6.71 -4.21
C LEU A 209 17.13 5.96 -5.12
N ALA A 210 16.38 6.68 -5.95
CA ALA A 210 15.39 6.10 -6.85
C ALA A 210 16.03 5.14 -7.88
N ASP A 211 17.19 5.50 -8.44
CA ASP A 211 17.95 4.61 -9.36
C ASP A 211 18.39 3.32 -8.66
N ARG A 212 18.88 3.43 -7.41
CA ARG A 212 19.34 2.28 -6.61
C ARG A 212 18.19 1.35 -6.23
N GLN A 213 17.06 1.92 -5.85
CA GLN A 213 15.84 1.17 -5.52
C GLN A 213 15.27 0.45 -6.74
N ALA A 214 15.14 1.13 -7.88
CA ALA A 214 14.71 0.51 -9.13
C ALA A 214 15.64 -0.62 -9.57
N LYS A 215 16.95 -0.42 -9.43
CA LYS A 215 17.95 -1.44 -9.74
C LYS A 215 17.84 -2.68 -8.85
N ALA A 216 17.63 -2.49 -7.54
CA ALA A 216 17.43 -3.59 -6.60
C ALA A 216 16.17 -4.40 -6.94
N ALA A 217 15.03 -3.73 -7.16
CA ALA A 217 13.78 -4.39 -7.55
C ALA A 217 13.95 -5.23 -8.82
N ARG A 218 14.58 -4.65 -9.86
CA ARG A 218 14.85 -5.36 -11.13
C ARG A 218 15.74 -6.56 -10.94
N SER A 219 16.83 -6.43 -10.16
CA SER A 219 17.74 -7.54 -9.87
C SER A 219 17.01 -8.68 -9.17
N TRP A 220 16.17 -8.38 -8.19
CA TRP A 220 15.41 -9.39 -7.46
C TRP A 220 14.34 -10.07 -8.32
N ILE A 221 13.67 -9.33 -9.21
CA ILE A 221 12.74 -9.91 -10.19
C ILE A 221 13.47 -10.89 -11.11
N ILE A 222 14.67 -10.55 -11.59
CA ILE A 222 15.51 -11.46 -12.38
C ILE A 222 15.82 -12.74 -11.60
N ASP A 223 16.30 -12.63 -10.36
CA ASP A 223 16.64 -13.76 -9.52
C ASP A 223 15.45 -14.71 -9.32
N TYR A 224 14.27 -14.16 -9.01
CA TYR A 224 13.06 -14.95 -8.80
C TYR A 224 12.56 -15.60 -10.10
N SER A 225 12.61 -14.88 -11.22
CA SER A 225 12.23 -15.43 -12.52
C SER A 225 13.14 -16.57 -12.98
N LEU A 226 14.45 -16.49 -12.68
CA LEU A 226 15.40 -17.56 -13.00
C LEU A 226 15.22 -18.80 -12.12
N SER A 227 14.77 -18.63 -10.87
CA SER A 227 14.55 -19.74 -9.93
C SER A 227 13.14 -20.34 -10.04
N ASP A 228 12.28 -19.82 -10.92
CA ASP A 228 10.88 -20.23 -11.05
C ASP A 228 10.11 -20.19 -9.71
N THR A 229 10.42 -19.17 -8.91
CA THR A 229 9.89 -19.01 -7.56
C THR A 229 8.83 -17.92 -7.57
N PRO A 230 7.57 -18.17 -7.12
CA PRO A 230 6.58 -17.12 -7.00
C PRO A 230 7.05 -16.09 -5.97
N PHE A 231 6.84 -14.81 -6.24
CA PHE A 231 7.33 -13.75 -5.36
C PHE A 231 6.27 -12.70 -5.04
N PHE A 232 6.47 -12.04 -3.92
CA PHE A 232 5.78 -10.83 -3.50
C PHE A 232 6.79 -9.69 -3.43
N LEU A 233 6.58 -8.64 -4.21
CA LEU A 233 7.33 -7.39 -4.16
C LEU A 233 6.43 -6.26 -3.66
N LEU A 234 6.74 -5.71 -2.49
CA LEU A 234 6.19 -4.44 -2.03
C LEU A 234 7.17 -3.33 -2.41
N TYR A 235 6.86 -2.57 -3.47
CA TYR A 235 7.58 -1.36 -3.80
C TYR A 235 6.91 -0.18 -3.11
N SER A 236 7.40 0.14 -1.93
CA SER A 236 6.87 1.15 -1.01
C SER A 236 7.63 2.45 -1.21
N PHE A 237 7.13 3.30 -2.10
CA PHE A 237 7.79 4.56 -2.44
C PHE A 237 7.93 5.48 -1.22
N MET A 238 8.88 6.40 -1.32
CA MET A 238 9.01 7.55 -0.44
C MET A 238 8.46 8.81 -1.14
N HIS A 239 8.11 8.68 -2.41
CA HIS A 239 7.49 9.71 -3.25
C HIS A 239 5.97 9.69 -3.12
N PRO A 240 5.31 10.84 -3.24
CA PRO A 240 5.86 12.20 -3.30
C PRO A 240 6.00 12.89 -1.94
N HIS A 241 6.05 12.15 -0.82
CA HIS A 241 6.07 12.66 0.56
C HIS A 241 7.17 13.72 0.80
N TYR A 242 6.83 14.72 1.63
CA TYR A 242 7.73 15.80 2.05
C TYR A 242 8.87 15.31 2.97
N PRO A 243 10.06 15.92 2.93
CA PRO A 243 10.55 16.82 1.88
C PRO A 243 10.76 16.10 0.55
N GLN A 244 10.26 16.68 -0.52
CA GLN A 244 10.37 16.07 -1.84
C GLN A 244 11.82 15.95 -2.28
N PHE A 245 12.07 14.95 -3.11
CA PHE A 245 13.36 14.78 -3.77
C PHE A 245 13.14 14.21 -5.18
N ALA A 246 14.11 14.45 -6.04
CA ALA A 246 14.19 13.82 -7.35
C ALA A 246 15.64 13.81 -7.83
N GLY A 247 16.02 12.77 -8.55
CA GLY A 247 17.32 12.67 -9.21
C GLY A 247 17.47 13.72 -10.32
N LYS A 248 18.71 13.95 -10.76
CA LYS A 248 19.08 15.00 -11.74
C LYS A 248 18.24 14.99 -13.01
N ARG A 249 17.73 13.84 -13.41
CA ARG A 249 16.91 13.67 -14.60
C ARG A 249 15.51 14.26 -14.47
N PHE A 250 14.97 14.29 -13.28
CA PHE A 250 13.57 14.66 -13.00
C PHE A 250 13.43 16.06 -12.40
N ARG A 251 14.48 16.60 -11.78
CA ARG A 251 14.49 17.96 -11.25
C ARG A 251 14.18 19.00 -12.30
N ASN A 252 13.25 19.92 -12.00
CA ASN A 252 12.81 20.98 -12.91
C ASN A 252 12.37 20.45 -14.28
N SER A 253 11.86 19.22 -14.34
CA SER A 253 11.43 18.57 -15.58
C SER A 253 9.94 18.76 -15.88
N THR A 254 9.17 19.16 -14.86
CA THR A 254 7.72 19.34 -14.97
C THR A 254 7.32 20.78 -14.69
N ILE A 255 6.14 21.19 -15.21
CA ILE A 255 5.60 22.54 -14.99
C ILE A 255 4.92 22.71 -13.62
N GLY A 256 4.62 21.62 -12.92
CA GLY A 256 3.99 21.64 -11.60
C GLY A 256 4.98 21.73 -10.44
N GLY A 257 6.29 21.83 -10.73
CA GLY A 257 7.35 22.02 -9.73
C GLY A 257 7.73 20.75 -8.98
N ALA A 258 8.28 20.91 -7.77
CA ALA A 258 8.91 19.86 -6.97
C ALA A 258 8.04 18.61 -6.75
N TYR A 259 6.78 18.81 -6.46
CA TYR A 259 5.84 17.71 -6.24
C TYR A 259 5.65 16.84 -7.49
N THR A 260 5.40 17.47 -8.64
CA THR A 260 5.21 16.75 -9.90
C THR A 260 6.51 16.21 -10.47
N ASP A 261 7.67 16.79 -10.16
CA ASP A 261 8.99 16.23 -10.47
C ASP A 261 9.21 14.92 -9.68
N SER A 262 8.85 14.91 -8.39
CA SER A 262 8.86 13.73 -7.54
C SER A 262 7.91 12.63 -8.06
N LEU A 263 6.70 13.00 -8.48
CA LEU A 263 5.75 12.06 -9.12
C LEU A 263 6.30 11.48 -10.43
N ALA A 264 6.97 12.30 -11.24
CA ALA A 264 7.56 11.82 -12.50
C ALA A 264 8.70 10.81 -12.26
N GLU A 265 9.49 11.00 -11.20
CA GLU A 265 10.52 10.03 -10.80
C GLU A 265 9.89 8.73 -10.30
N MET A 266 8.83 8.79 -9.50
CA MET A 266 8.06 7.63 -9.05
C MET A 266 7.47 6.86 -10.24
N ASP A 267 6.86 7.56 -11.18
CA ASP A 267 6.31 6.94 -12.40
C ASP A 267 7.39 6.21 -13.23
N TRP A 268 8.58 6.80 -13.33
CA TRP A 268 9.70 6.15 -13.97
C TRP A 268 10.12 4.87 -13.25
N GLN A 269 10.19 4.87 -11.91
CA GLN A 269 10.50 3.66 -11.13
C GLN A 269 9.45 2.55 -11.36
N VAL A 270 8.17 2.91 -11.46
CA VAL A 270 7.10 1.97 -11.86
C VAL A 270 7.40 1.39 -13.23
N GLY A 271 7.78 2.24 -14.20
CA GLY A 271 8.16 1.82 -15.54
C GLY A 271 9.31 0.81 -15.55
N GLU A 272 10.37 1.05 -14.78
CA GLU A 272 11.54 0.15 -14.68
C GLU A 272 11.16 -1.25 -14.18
N VAL A 273 10.25 -1.33 -13.21
CA VAL A 273 9.77 -2.61 -12.69
C VAL A 273 8.87 -3.31 -13.71
N MET A 274 7.91 -2.62 -14.30
CA MET A 274 7.00 -3.18 -15.30
C MET A 274 7.76 -3.70 -16.52
N ASP A 275 8.72 -2.92 -17.03
CA ASP A 275 9.58 -3.32 -18.14
C ASP A 275 10.43 -4.55 -17.80
N GLN A 276 10.86 -4.69 -16.52
CA GLN A 276 11.60 -5.86 -16.09
C GLN A 276 10.71 -7.11 -16.05
N LEU A 277 9.46 -7.00 -15.59
CA LEU A 277 8.49 -8.10 -15.63
C LEU A 277 8.22 -8.58 -17.06
N GLU A 278 8.08 -7.64 -18.01
CA GLU A 278 7.93 -7.94 -19.44
C GLU A 278 9.19 -8.61 -20.01
N LYS A 279 10.38 -8.05 -19.74
CA LYS A 279 11.68 -8.60 -20.19
C LYS A 279 11.96 -9.98 -19.64
N SER A 280 11.51 -10.24 -18.40
CA SER A 280 11.62 -11.57 -17.76
C SER A 280 10.55 -12.56 -18.26
N GLY A 281 9.57 -12.12 -19.07
CA GLY A 281 8.53 -12.97 -19.63
C GLY A 281 7.51 -13.46 -18.61
N ILE A 282 7.38 -12.79 -17.47
CA ILE A 282 6.52 -13.22 -16.35
C ILE A 282 5.32 -12.30 -16.11
N ILE A 283 5.14 -11.24 -16.91
CA ILE A 283 4.08 -10.25 -16.72
C ILE A 283 2.68 -10.88 -16.79
N GLU A 284 2.47 -11.88 -17.66
CA GLU A 284 1.20 -12.58 -17.82
C GLU A 284 0.80 -13.40 -16.58
N ASN A 285 1.78 -13.78 -15.74
CA ASN A 285 1.55 -14.46 -14.46
C ASN A 285 1.87 -13.55 -13.27
N THR A 286 1.63 -12.24 -13.41
CA THR A 286 1.89 -11.27 -12.35
C THR A 286 0.67 -10.41 -12.08
N PHE A 287 0.18 -10.46 -10.83
CA PHE A 287 -0.82 -9.53 -10.30
C PHE A 287 -0.11 -8.25 -9.85
N VAL A 288 -0.52 -7.12 -10.37
CA VAL A 288 0.01 -5.80 -10.02
C VAL A 288 -1.10 -4.93 -9.41
N LEU A 289 -0.81 -4.33 -8.27
CA LEU A 289 -1.67 -3.34 -7.62
C LEU A 289 -0.87 -2.03 -7.44
N PHE A 290 -1.40 -0.92 -7.91
CA PHE A 290 -0.89 0.43 -7.64
C PHE A 290 -1.87 1.16 -6.73
N THR A 291 -1.37 1.77 -5.62
CA THR A 291 -2.19 2.57 -4.70
C THR A 291 -1.33 3.54 -3.88
N SER A 292 -1.94 4.34 -2.99
CA SER A 292 -1.26 5.19 -2.01
C SER A 292 -1.60 4.76 -0.60
N ASP A 293 -0.72 4.97 0.38
CA ASP A 293 -0.98 4.59 1.77
C ASP A 293 -2.10 5.42 2.44
N ASN A 294 -2.19 6.70 2.13
CA ASN A 294 -3.26 7.62 2.55
C ASN A 294 -3.43 8.75 1.53
N GLY A 295 -4.36 9.67 1.79
CA GLY A 295 -4.54 10.87 0.99
C GLY A 295 -3.40 11.87 1.13
N PRO A 296 -3.38 12.96 0.32
CA PRO A 296 -2.24 13.86 0.21
C PRO A 296 -2.12 14.79 1.40
N ASP A 297 -0.88 15.16 1.74
CA ASP A 297 -0.61 16.34 2.55
C ASP A 297 -0.77 17.59 1.67
N VAL A 298 -1.87 18.29 1.87
CA VAL A 298 -2.21 19.47 1.08
C VAL A 298 -1.47 20.74 1.53
N LYS A 299 -0.85 20.71 2.72
CA LYS A 299 -0.15 21.86 3.31
C LYS A 299 1.31 21.95 2.88
N LEU A 300 2.05 20.86 3.04
CA LEU A 300 3.51 20.87 2.87
C LEU A 300 3.94 20.40 1.48
N GLU A 301 3.18 19.50 0.89
CA GLU A 301 3.60 18.78 -0.30
C GLU A 301 3.04 19.34 -1.59
N GLY A 302 1.86 19.97 -1.52
CA GLY A 302 1.17 20.42 -2.72
C GLY A 302 0.39 19.29 -3.43
N GLY A 303 0.10 18.22 -2.69
CA GLY A 303 -0.70 17.10 -3.19
C GLY A 303 -2.16 17.48 -3.45
N PHE A 304 -2.82 16.74 -4.31
CA PHE A 304 -4.15 17.06 -4.81
C PHE A 304 -5.14 15.90 -4.61
N SER A 305 -6.09 16.08 -3.67
CA SER A 305 -7.16 15.11 -3.42
C SER A 305 -8.22 15.04 -4.54
N GLY A 306 -8.05 15.81 -5.61
CA GLY A 306 -9.02 15.88 -6.70
C GLY A 306 -10.28 16.64 -6.29
N ILE A 307 -11.43 15.97 -6.42
CA ILE A 307 -12.71 16.55 -6.04
C ILE A 307 -13.06 16.32 -4.56
N PHE A 308 -12.26 15.55 -3.84
CA PHE A 308 -12.57 15.12 -2.48
C PHE A 308 -12.19 16.17 -1.44
N ARG A 309 -12.93 16.19 -0.36
CA ARG A 309 -12.78 17.15 0.73
C ARG A 309 -11.57 16.80 1.58
N CYS A 310 -10.82 17.80 2.02
CA CYS A 310 -9.64 17.70 2.87
C CYS A 310 -8.54 16.80 2.27
N GLY A 311 -7.69 16.23 3.12
CA GLY A 311 -6.56 15.39 2.76
C GLY A 311 -6.09 14.55 3.96
N LYS A 312 -4.80 14.25 4.01
CA LYS A 312 -4.11 13.52 5.09
C LYS A 312 -4.58 14.00 6.46
N THR A 313 -4.65 13.09 7.42
CA THR A 313 -5.09 13.31 8.81
C THR A 313 -6.57 13.58 9.02
N SER A 314 -7.37 13.65 7.97
CA SER A 314 -8.81 13.90 8.10
C SER A 314 -9.62 12.65 7.76
N THR A 315 -10.80 12.50 8.39
CA THR A 315 -11.73 11.39 8.10
C THR A 315 -12.65 11.65 6.90
N PHE A 316 -12.51 12.80 6.24
CA PHE A 316 -13.18 13.09 4.98
C PHE A 316 -12.61 12.28 3.82
N GLU A 317 -13.32 12.27 2.68
CA GLU A 317 -12.94 11.45 1.52
C GLU A 317 -11.50 11.67 1.08
N GLY A 318 -11.00 12.93 1.11
CA GLY A 318 -9.63 13.24 0.69
C GLY A 318 -8.53 12.59 1.52
N GLY A 319 -8.80 12.26 2.79
CA GLY A 319 -7.80 11.59 3.65
C GLY A 319 -7.72 10.08 3.45
N PHE A 320 -8.84 9.43 3.09
CA PHE A 320 -8.96 7.98 3.04
C PHE A 320 -9.07 7.41 1.62
N ARG A 321 -9.66 8.16 0.70
CA ARG A 321 -9.89 7.66 -0.66
C ARG A 321 -8.67 7.89 -1.53
N VAL A 322 -8.09 6.79 -2.02
CA VAL A 322 -6.79 6.79 -2.71
C VAL A 322 -6.92 6.28 -4.14
N PRO A 323 -6.07 6.75 -5.07
CA PRO A 323 -6.02 6.21 -6.41
C PRO A 323 -5.59 4.74 -6.35
N THR A 324 -6.34 3.88 -7.04
CA THR A 324 -6.04 2.45 -7.03
C THR A 324 -6.30 1.84 -8.39
N ILE A 325 -5.33 1.07 -8.88
CA ILE A 325 -5.35 0.38 -10.16
C ILE A 325 -4.94 -1.08 -9.92
N ALA A 326 -5.75 -2.01 -10.39
CA ALA A 326 -5.42 -3.44 -10.40
C ALA A 326 -5.17 -3.89 -11.84
N TYR A 327 -4.07 -4.63 -12.06
CA TYR A 327 -3.66 -5.08 -13.38
C TYR A 327 -3.15 -6.52 -13.33
N TRP A 328 -3.65 -7.34 -14.24
CA TRP A 328 -3.14 -8.69 -14.49
C TRP A 328 -3.59 -9.11 -15.89
N PRO A 329 -2.70 -9.12 -16.88
CA PRO A 329 -3.06 -9.44 -18.25
C PRO A 329 -3.81 -10.76 -18.39
N GLY A 330 -4.89 -10.75 -19.16
CA GLY A 330 -5.71 -11.95 -19.38
C GLY A 330 -6.58 -12.42 -18.20
N HIS A 331 -6.41 -11.83 -17.01
CA HIS A 331 -7.15 -12.20 -15.80
C HIS A 331 -8.06 -11.08 -15.29
N ILE A 332 -7.58 -9.84 -15.23
CA ILE A 332 -8.36 -8.68 -14.81
C ILE A 332 -8.90 -7.97 -16.04
N PRO A 333 -10.24 -7.80 -16.18
CA PRO A 333 -10.80 -7.05 -17.29
C PRO A 333 -10.46 -5.57 -17.20
N THR A 334 -10.12 -4.96 -18.32
CA THR A 334 -9.94 -3.51 -18.41
C THR A 334 -11.25 -2.79 -18.15
N GLY A 335 -11.22 -1.74 -17.32
CA GLY A 335 -12.41 -0.96 -17.05
C GLY A 335 -12.39 -0.13 -15.78
N VAL A 336 -13.57 0.14 -15.27
CA VAL A 336 -13.78 0.93 -14.06
C VAL A 336 -14.73 0.17 -13.14
N SER A 337 -14.32 0.01 -11.87
CA SER A 337 -15.20 -0.49 -10.82
C SER A 337 -15.56 0.64 -9.84
N THR A 338 -16.84 0.69 -9.46
CA THR A 338 -17.37 1.61 -8.45
C THR A 338 -17.69 0.90 -7.14
N GLN A 339 -17.20 -0.32 -6.97
CA GLN A 339 -17.38 -1.10 -5.76
C GLN A 339 -16.56 -0.53 -4.61
N LEU A 340 -17.11 -0.59 -3.40
CA LEU A 340 -16.39 -0.20 -2.18
C LEU A 340 -15.35 -1.27 -1.83
N VAL A 341 -14.07 -0.88 -1.84
CA VAL A 341 -12.95 -1.73 -1.45
C VAL A 341 -12.02 -0.98 -0.49
N SER A 342 -11.27 -1.71 0.30
CA SER A 342 -10.32 -1.14 1.27
C SER A 342 -8.97 -1.85 1.20
N HIS A 343 -7.91 -1.20 1.66
CA HIS A 343 -6.60 -1.84 1.87
C HIS A 343 -6.68 -3.07 2.78
N LEU A 344 -7.64 -3.09 3.71
CA LEU A 344 -7.93 -4.27 4.53
C LEU A 344 -8.23 -5.52 3.70
N ASP A 345 -8.78 -5.34 2.49
CA ASP A 345 -9.22 -6.43 1.60
C ASP A 345 -8.04 -7.08 0.84
N ILE A 346 -6.88 -6.45 0.84
CA ILE A 346 -5.71 -6.93 0.10
C ILE A 346 -5.23 -8.26 0.69
N TRP A 347 -5.05 -8.33 2.01
CA TRP A 347 -4.57 -9.55 2.68
C TRP A 347 -5.44 -10.79 2.38
N PRO A 348 -6.77 -10.80 2.62
CA PRO A 348 -7.60 -11.97 2.31
C PRO A 348 -7.68 -12.28 0.83
N THR A 349 -7.58 -11.28 -0.05
CA THR A 349 -7.54 -11.49 -1.50
C THR A 349 -6.25 -12.19 -1.92
N LEU A 350 -5.09 -11.74 -1.44
CA LEU A 350 -3.81 -12.37 -1.74
C LEU A 350 -3.71 -13.77 -1.14
N ARG A 351 -4.30 -14.02 0.04
CA ARG A 351 -4.44 -15.37 0.59
C ARG A 351 -5.14 -16.30 -0.41
N ARG A 352 -6.27 -15.86 -0.96
CA ARG A 352 -6.99 -16.64 -1.97
C ARG A 352 -6.16 -16.87 -3.24
N LEU A 353 -5.47 -15.83 -3.73
CA LEU A 353 -4.66 -15.92 -4.95
C LEU A 353 -3.47 -16.87 -4.79
N SER A 354 -2.87 -16.90 -3.61
CA SER A 354 -1.73 -17.79 -3.30
C SER A 354 -2.14 -19.26 -3.10
N GLY A 355 -3.44 -19.53 -2.93
CA GLY A 355 -3.94 -20.86 -2.63
C GLY A 355 -3.82 -21.27 -1.16
N SER A 356 -3.53 -20.32 -0.25
CA SER A 356 -3.51 -20.56 1.19
C SER A 356 -4.93 -20.85 1.71
N SER A 357 -5.03 -21.83 2.63
CA SER A 357 -6.32 -22.22 3.23
C SER A 357 -6.89 -21.10 4.11
N PRO A 358 -8.23 -20.90 4.13
CA PRO A 358 -8.86 -20.00 5.08
C PRO A 358 -8.55 -20.30 6.54
N ASP A 359 -8.34 -21.56 6.89
CA ASP A 359 -8.11 -22.04 8.27
C ASP A 359 -6.61 -22.13 8.63
N GLU A 360 -5.71 -21.70 7.75
CA GLU A 360 -4.26 -21.80 7.97
C GLU A 360 -3.78 -20.84 9.07
N PHE A 361 -4.49 -19.72 9.25
CA PHE A 361 -4.12 -18.69 10.22
C PHE A 361 -5.31 -18.37 11.13
N ASP A 362 -5.11 -18.48 12.45
CA ASP A 362 -6.10 -18.06 13.47
C ASP A 362 -5.99 -16.54 13.69
N VAL A 363 -6.55 -15.78 12.75
CA VAL A 363 -6.55 -14.32 12.77
C VAL A 363 -7.92 -13.74 12.42
N THR A 364 -8.40 -12.82 13.25
CA THR A 364 -9.62 -12.05 12.96
C THR A 364 -9.27 -10.94 11.97
N LEU A 365 -9.74 -11.06 10.73
CA LEU A 365 -9.58 -10.05 9.69
C LEU A 365 -10.75 -9.05 9.70
N ASP A 366 -10.46 -7.81 9.33
CA ASP A 366 -11.46 -6.76 9.02
C ASP A 366 -11.62 -6.60 7.50
N GLY A 367 -10.77 -7.27 6.73
CA GLY A 367 -10.77 -7.34 5.27
C GLY A 367 -11.66 -8.44 4.72
N PHE A 368 -12.07 -8.28 3.46
CA PHE A 368 -12.85 -9.24 2.68
C PHE A 368 -12.12 -9.60 1.39
N ASP A 369 -12.30 -10.82 0.91
CA ASP A 369 -11.82 -11.20 -0.42
C ASP A 369 -12.62 -10.45 -1.50
N ILE A 370 -11.89 -9.68 -2.33
CA ILE A 370 -12.46 -8.87 -3.42
C ILE A 370 -12.18 -9.47 -4.81
N SER A 371 -11.87 -10.77 -4.89
CA SER A 371 -11.60 -11.44 -6.16
C SER A 371 -12.74 -11.28 -7.18
N GLU A 372 -14.00 -11.30 -6.73
CA GLU A 372 -15.16 -11.08 -7.61
C GLU A 372 -15.15 -9.68 -8.23
N VAL A 373 -14.74 -8.65 -7.46
CA VAL A 373 -14.59 -7.28 -7.98
C VAL A 373 -13.48 -7.24 -9.02
N LEU A 374 -12.35 -7.88 -8.74
CA LEU A 374 -11.16 -7.81 -9.60
C LEU A 374 -11.31 -8.60 -10.90
N PHE A 375 -11.83 -9.82 -10.84
CA PHE A 375 -11.79 -10.74 -11.98
C PHE A 375 -13.09 -10.81 -12.79
N SER A 376 -14.23 -10.48 -12.17
CA SER A 376 -15.53 -10.56 -12.80
C SER A 376 -16.24 -9.20 -12.93
N ASN A 377 -15.61 -8.11 -12.45
CA ASN A 377 -16.27 -6.83 -12.21
C ASN A 377 -17.59 -7.00 -11.43
N GLY A 378 -17.56 -7.97 -10.50
CA GLY A 378 -18.69 -8.35 -9.66
C GLY A 378 -18.88 -7.40 -8.48
N ASN A 379 -19.78 -7.76 -7.58
CA ASN A 379 -20.08 -6.96 -6.40
C ASN A 379 -19.09 -7.25 -5.27
N THR A 380 -18.76 -6.22 -4.51
CA THR A 380 -18.04 -6.38 -3.25
C THR A 380 -18.95 -6.99 -2.18
N THR A 381 -18.36 -7.76 -1.27
CA THR A 381 -19.00 -8.19 -0.03
C THR A 381 -18.90 -7.15 1.08
N ARG A 382 -18.02 -6.15 0.91
CA ARG A 382 -17.89 -5.04 1.86
C ARG A 382 -19.08 -4.11 1.76
N SER A 383 -19.86 -4.02 2.82
CA SER A 383 -21.03 -3.13 2.91
C SER A 383 -20.79 -1.91 3.81
N SER A 384 -19.73 -1.93 4.63
CA SER A 384 -19.44 -0.87 5.58
C SER A 384 -17.94 -0.66 5.77
N MET A 385 -17.60 0.52 6.30
CA MET A 385 -16.24 0.89 6.67
C MET A 385 -16.28 1.84 7.87
N LEU A 386 -15.35 1.64 8.82
CA LEU A 386 -15.11 2.53 9.96
C LEU A 386 -13.93 3.45 9.64
N TYR A 387 -14.04 4.70 10.07
CA TYR A 387 -13.01 5.72 9.89
C TYR A 387 -12.54 6.17 11.26
N TYR A 388 -11.36 5.71 11.65
CA TYR A 388 -10.72 6.16 12.88
C TYR A 388 -9.93 7.44 12.60
N ASP A 389 -9.82 8.27 13.62
CA ASP A 389 -8.87 9.37 13.61
C ASP A 389 -7.42 8.87 13.61
N ILE A 390 -6.46 9.78 13.38
CA ILE A 390 -5.02 9.48 13.41
C ILE A 390 -4.50 9.19 14.82
N THR A 391 -5.24 9.67 15.84
CA THR A 391 -5.01 9.42 17.26
C THR A 391 -6.27 8.81 17.88
N PRO A 392 -6.59 7.54 17.56
CA PRO A 392 -7.82 6.91 18.01
C PRO A 392 -7.89 6.83 19.53
N ASP A 393 -9.06 7.18 20.07
CA ASP A 393 -9.37 7.07 21.48
C ASP A 393 -10.33 5.90 21.69
N PRO A 394 -10.00 4.91 22.55
CA PRO A 394 -10.86 3.77 22.84
C PRO A 394 -12.25 4.14 23.40
N ASP A 395 -12.35 5.27 24.10
CA ASP A 395 -13.61 5.75 24.69
C ASP A 395 -14.50 6.45 23.64
N ILE A 396 -13.91 6.96 22.57
CA ILE A 396 -14.61 7.63 21.46
C ILE A 396 -14.93 6.65 20.32
N GLY A 397 -13.97 5.81 19.95
CA GLY A 397 -14.09 4.90 18.83
C GLY A 397 -13.90 5.59 17.45
N PRO A 398 -14.55 5.10 16.38
CA PRO A 398 -14.41 5.67 15.05
C PRO A 398 -15.12 7.03 14.94
N PHE A 399 -14.50 7.95 14.21
CA PHE A 399 -15.06 9.29 13.97
C PHE A 399 -16.18 9.29 12.92
N ALA A 400 -16.13 8.37 11.99
CA ALA A 400 -17.14 8.23 10.95
C ALA A 400 -17.40 6.77 10.60
N VAL A 401 -18.59 6.52 10.04
CA VAL A 401 -18.97 5.22 9.47
C VAL A 401 -19.59 5.43 8.10
N ARG A 402 -19.27 4.55 7.19
CA ARG A 402 -19.93 4.45 5.89
C ARG A 402 -20.68 3.12 5.79
N SER A 403 -21.89 3.19 5.25
CA SER A 403 -22.61 1.99 4.79
C SER A 403 -23.04 2.23 3.35
N ASN A 404 -22.50 1.40 2.45
CA ASN A 404 -22.79 1.51 1.01
C ASN A 404 -22.66 2.94 0.48
N ARG A 405 -23.79 3.62 0.35
CA ARG A 405 -23.96 4.94 -0.25
C ARG A 405 -23.74 6.09 0.73
N TYR A 406 -24.08 5.91 2.02
CA TYR A 406 -24.11 6.98 2.99
C TYR A 406 -22.94 6.91 3.95
N LYS A 407 -22.35 8.07 4.26
CA LYS A 407 -21.30 8.24 5.26
C LYS A 407 -21.77 9.25 6.30
N ALA A 408 -21.65 8.87 7.57
CA ALA A 408 -21.97 9.75 8.69
C ALA A 408 -20.71 10.03 9.51
N HIS A 409 -20.46 11.30 9.82
CA HIS A 409 -19.42 11.74 10.73
C HIS A 409 -20.05 12.12 12.07
N PHE A 410 -19.50 11.55 13.15
CA PHE A 410 -19.91 11.83 14.55
C PHE A 410 -18.94 12.78 15.22
N TYR A 411 -17.70 12.78 14.76
CA TYR A 411 -16.63 13.68 15.13
C TYR A 411 -15.97 14.22 13.86
N ALA A 412 -15.42 15.40 13.97
CA ALA A 412 -14.63 16.00 12.89
C ALA A 412 -13.37 16.64 13.49
N GLU A 413 -12.27 16.47 12.79
CA GLU A 413 -10.98 17.06 13.11
C GLU A 413 -10.18 17.25 11.84
N CYS A 414 -9.31 18.26 11.86
CA CYS A 414 -8.22 18.41 10.91
C CYS A 414 -7.00 18.94 11.65
N THR A 415 -5.90 18.21 11.59
CA THR A 415 -4.67 18.51 12.31
C THR A 415 -3.70 19.34 11.46
N PHE A 416 -2.46 19.45 11.92
CA PHE A 416 -1.41 20.25 11.31
C PHE A 416 -1.07 19.94 9.84
N MET A 417 -1.50 18.79 9.30
CA MET A 417 -1.30 18.43 7.89
C MET A 417 -2.41 18.96 6.96
N CYS A 418 -3.42 19.64 7.50
CA CYS A 418 -4.45 20.28 6.69
C CYS A 418 -4.04 21.68 6.26
N ASP A 419 -4.69 22.20 5.22
CA ASP A 419 -4.41 23.52 4.66
C ASP A 419 -4.81 24.63 5.66
N PRO A 420 -3.87 25.45 6.17
CA PRO A 420 -4.20 26.54 7.11
C PRO A 420 -5.06 27.62 6.47
N ASP A 421 -5.00 27.78 5.15
CA ASP A 421 -5.72 28.79 4.38
C ASP A 421 -7.01 28.27 3.74
N ALA A 422 -7.38 27.00 4.04
CA ALA A 422 -8.59 26.41 3.48
C ALA A 422 -9.82 27.26 3.72
N ILE A 423 -10.62 27.46 2.68
CA ILE A 423 -11.93 28.11 2.78
C ILE A 423 -12.89 27.27 3.64
N ASP A 424 -12.75 25.94 3.55
CA ASP A 424 -13.52 25.02 4.36
C ASP A 424 -12.87 24.91 5.75
N GLU A 425 -13.57 25.39 6.75
CA GLU A 425 -13.09 25.47 8.12
C GLU A 425 -12.71 24.08 8.71
N MET A 426 -13.42 23.03 8.30
CA MET A 426 -13.14 21.65 8.74
C MET A 426 -11.89 21.05 8.07
N CYS A 427 -11.35 21.71 7.05
CA CYS A 427 -10.11 21.34 6.38
C CYS A 427 -8.94 22.29 6.73
N ARG A 428 -9.13 23.17 7.73
CA ARG A 428 -8.05 24.01 8.24
C ARG A 428 -7.17 23.25 9.19
N ALA A 429 -5.87 23.51 9.08
CA ALA A 429 -4.93 23.05 10.08
C ALA A 429 -5.35 23.52 11.50
N GLU A 430 -5.16 22.64 12.46
CA GLU A 430 -5.51 22.90 13.88
C GLU A 430 -7.03 23.02 14.17
N PHE A 431 -7.88 22.50 13.30
CA PHE A 431 -9.29 22.33 13.62
C PHE A 431 -9.42 21.25 14.72
N PRO A 432 -9.81 21.61 15.97
CA PRO A 432 -9.79 20.68 17.08
C PRO A 432 -10.87 19.61 16.95
N ILE A 433 -10.68 18.49 17.64
CA ILE A 433 -11.70 17.44 17.74
C ILE A 433 -13.02 18.07 18.19
N THR A 434 -14.03 17.95 17.36
CA THR A 434 -15.36 18.46 17.61
C THR A 434 -16.36 17.31 17.60
N SER A 435 -16.97 17.05 18.77
CA SER A 435 -18.14 16.17 18.86
C SER A 435 -19.34 16.86 18.24
N LEU A 436 -19.93 16.25 17.24
CA LEU A 436 -21.05 16.83 16.51
C LEU A 436 -22.35 16.52 17.25
N GLN A 437 -23.14 17.56 17.60
CA GLN A 437 -24.44 17.40 18.26
C GLN A 437 -25.44 16.57 17.44
N SER A 438 -25.30 16.61 16.12
CA SER A 438 -25.99 15.76 15.15
C SER A 438 -24.95 15.31 14.13
N PRO A 439 -24.88 14.02 13.79
CA PRO A 439 -23.94 13.55 12.79
C PRO A 439 -24.13 14.28 11.47
N LEU A 440 -23.02 14.65 10.80
CA LEU A 440 -23.07 15.07 9.41
C LEU A 440 -23.36 13.82 8.57
N LEU A 441 -24.27 13.93 7.61
CA LEU A 441 -24.61 12.82 6.71
C LEU A 441 -24.39 13.21 5.26
N PHE A 442 -23.61 12.41 4.54
CA PHE A 442 -23.35 12.63 3.12
C PHE A 442 -23.75 11.42 2.26
N ASP A 443 -24.26 11.71 1.07
CA ASP A 443 -24.52 10.71 0.02
C ASP A 443 -23.29 10.62 -0.88
N ILE A 444 -22.34 9.77 -0.55
CA ILE A 444 -21.03 9.69 -1.22
C ILE A 444 -21.13 9.35 -2.72
N LEU A 445 -22.22 8.73 -3.16
CA LEU A 445 -22.41 8.45 -4.58
C LEU A 445 -22.86 9.67 -5.38
N LYS A 446 -23.61 10.59 -4.76
CA LYS A 446 -24.12 11.82 -5.39
C LYS A 446 -23.33 13.06 -5.03
N ASP A 447 -22.79 13.07 -3.82
CA ASP A 447 -21.99 14.14 -3.25
C ASP A 447 -20.64 13.59 -2.70
N PRO A 448 -19.75 13.11 -3.57
CA PRO A 448 -18.44 12.60 -3.15
C PRO A 448 -17.54 13.71 -2.57
N LYS A 449 -17.95 14.97 -2.69
CA LYS A 449 -17.25 16.14 -2.12
C LYS A 449 -17.64 16.42 -0.67
N GLU A 450 -18.61 15.69 -0.11
CA GLU A 450 -19.11 15.86 1.27
C GLU A 450 -19.51 17.30 1.59
N ARG A 451 -20.26 17.95 0.67
CA ARG A 451 -20.63 19.37 0.80
C ARG A 451 -22.06 19.60 1.29
N VAL A 452 -22.96 18.65 1.06
CA VAL A 452 -24.37 18.79 1.36
C VAL A 452 -24.74 17.90 2.54
N ASP A 453 -24.76 18.49 3.75
CA ASP A 453 -25.18 17.78 4.95
C ASP A 453 -26.69 17.45 4.91
N LEU A 454 -26.99 16.17 4.80
CA LEU A 454 -28.35 15.62 4.81
C LEU A 454 -28.83 15.28 6.23
N GLY A 455 -27.96 15.29 7.24
CA GLY A 455 -28.26 14.85 8.61
C GLY A 455 -29.35 15.66 9.31
N LYS A 456 -29.48 16.94 8.94
CA LYS A 456 -30.49 17.85 9.47
C LYS A 456 -31.87 17.71 8.84
N LEU A 457 -32.00 16.95 7.76
CA LEU A 457 -33.26 16.80 7.03
C LEU A 457 -34.06 15.62 7.61
N SER A 458 -35.32 15.87 7.97
CA SER A 458 -36.20 14.85 8.57
C SER A 458 -36.35 13.59 7.69
N ALA A 459 -36.29 13.74 6.38
CA ALA A 459 -36.34 12.61 5.43
C ALA A 459 -35.19 11.61 5.60
N TYR A 460 -34.06 11.99 6.21
CA TYR A 460 -32.89 11.15 6.41
C TYR A 460 -32.71 10.68 7.85
N LYS A 461 -33.63 10.99 8.75
CA LYS A 461 -33.54 10.61 10.16
C LYS A 461 -33.29 9.13 10.36
N THR A 462 -34.02 8.27 9.68
CA THR A 462 -33.83 6.79 9.76
C THR A 462 -32.47 6.36 9.23
N VAL A 463 -31.91 7.05 8.22
CA VAL A 463 -30.58 6.76 7.70
C VAL A 463 -29.52 7.07 8.78
N VAL A 464 -29.63 8.22 9.44
CA VAL A 464 -28.73 8.61 10.55
C VAL A 464 -28.83 7.59 11.70
N GLU A 465 -30.06 7.22 12.12
CA GLU A 465 -30.27 6.23 13.18
C GLU A 465 -29.64 4.87 12.84
N ASN A 466 -29.81 4.41 11.61
CA ASN A 466 -29.20 3.14 11.15
C ASN A 466 -27.67 3.19 11.13
N LEU A 467 -27.07 4.30 10.69
CA LEU A 467 -25.61 4.48 10.70
C LEU A 467 -25.07 4.61 12.12
N THR A 468 -25.80 5.24 13.04
CA THR A 468 -25.44 5.30 14.45
C THR A 468 -25.41 3.89 15.06
N MET A 469 -26.47 3.09 14.84
CA MET A 469 -26.50 1.70 15.30
C MET A 469 -25.39 0.84 14.66
N LEU A 470 -25.10 1.07 13.38
CA LEU A 470 -24.02 0.37 12.68
C LEU A 470 -22.67 0.70 13.32
N MET A 471 -22.38 1.99 13.54
CA MET A 471 -21.15 2.43 14.18
C MET A 471 -21.00 1.78 15.57
N GLU A 472 -22.02 1.86 16.42
CA GLU A 472 -22.00 1.27 17.75
C GLU A 472 -21.85 -0.26 17.73
N THR A 473 -22.42 -0.92 16.73
CA THR A 473 -22.34 -2.39 16.61
C THR A 473 -20.98 -2.85 16.12
N GLU A 474 -20.44 -2.19 15.08
CA GLU A 474 -19.18 -2.57 14.48
C GLU A 474 -17.98 -2.15 15.35
N SER A 475 -18.04 -0.97 15.97
CA SER A 475 -16.97 -0.52 16.87
C SER A 475 -16.77 -1.46 18.06
N LYS A 476 -17.85 -2.02 18.62
CA LYS A 476 -17.77 -3.01 19.71
C LYS A 476 -17.07 -4.31 19.34
N LYS A 477 -16.96 -4.63 18.06
CA LYS A 477 -16.20 -5.79 17.57
C LYS A 477 -14.70 -5.52 17.49
N ILE A 478 -14.30 -4.24 17.51
CA ILE A 478 -12.90 -3.83 17.42
C ILE A 478 -12.33 -3.75 18.83
N VAL A 479 -11.51 -4.71 19.18
CA VAL A 479 -10.76 -4.71 20.45
C VAL A 479 -9.47 -3.94 20.22
N PHE A 480 -9.28 -2.87 20.96
CA PHE A 480 -8.05 -2.09 20.96
C PHE A 480 -6.93 -2.91 21.60
N ALA A 481 -5.87 -3.18 20.84
CA ALA A 481 -4.65 -3.73 21.39
C ALA A 481 -3.85 -2.65 22.15
N GLU A 482 -2.88 -3.05 22.96
CA GLU A 482 -1.98 -2.08 23.63
C GLU A 482 -1.23 -1.26 22.57
N SER A 483 -1.17 0.08 22.76
CA SER A 483 -0.46 0.98 21.85
C SER A 483 1.05 0.69 21.85
N VAL A 484 1.61 0.48 20.66
CA VAL A 484 3.05 0.29 20.43
C VAL A 484 3.78 1.58 20.05
N LEU A 485 3.06 2.68 19.83
CA LEU A 485 3.63 3.99 19.49
C LEU A 485 4.01 4.84 20.70
N LYS A 486 3.45 4.52 21.87
CA LYS A 486 3.48 5.35 23.09
C LYS A 486 4.88 5.67 23.63
N LYS A 487 5.85 4.78 23.43
CA LYS A 487 7.17 4.88 24.07
C LYS A 487 8.26 5.28 23.08
N THR A 488 9.06 6.25 23.45
CA THR A 488 10.19 6.72 22.66
C THR A 488 11.46 6.83 23.52
N ASP A 489 12.62 6.53 22.90
CA ASP A 489 13.96 6.72 23.50
C ASP A 489 14.94 7.04 22.36
N SER A 490 15.66 8.15 22.47
CA SER A 490 16.59 8.60 21.44
C SER A 490 17.72 7.61 21.14
N SER A 491 18.07 6.74 22.09
CA SER A 491 19.08 5.69 21.90
C SER A 491 18.65 4.58 20.94
N TYR A 492 17.37 4.56 20.51
CA TYR A 492 16.85 3.62 19.52
C TYR A 492 17.04 4.08 18.07
N ALA A 493 17.42 5.36 17.86
CA ALA A 493 17.70 5.84 16.51
C ALA A 493 18.87 5.06 15.89
N LEU A 494 18.68 4.60 14.67
CA LEU A 494 19.71 3.84 13.96
C LEU A 494 20.94 4.69 13.68
N CYS A 495 22.10 4.16 14.03
CA CYS A 495 23.40 4.75 13.76
C CYS A 495 24.35 3.68 13.21
N CYS A 496 25.09 4.03 12.17
CA CYS A 496 26.06 3.14 11.54
C CYS A 496 27.36 2.97 12.36
N LYS A 497 27.55 3.79 13.40
CA LYS A 497 28.68 3.71 14.34
C LYS A 497 28.15 3.43 15.73
N GLU A 498 28.50 2.28 16.30
CA GLU A 498 28.23 1.99 17.70
C GLU A 498 28.97 2.99 18.60
N ASP A 499 28.36 3.39 19.72
CA ASP A 499 28.91 4.28 20.74
C ASP A 499 29.48 5.60 20.19
N CYS A 500 28.91 6.15 19.13
CA CYS A 500 29.42 7.38 18.53
C CYS A 500 29.07 8.63 19.37
N GLU A 501 30.03 9.53 19.48
CA GLU A 501 29.91 10.79 20.22
C GLU A 501 30.35 11.99 19.35
N PRO A 502 29.63 13.12 19.37
CA PRO A 502 28.32 13.34 19.99
C PRO A 502 27.18 12.75 19.13
N PHE A 503 26.39 11.86 19.75
CA PHE A 503 25.20 11.33 19.11
C PHE A 503 24.10 12.43 19.02
N PRO A 504 23.30 12.53 17.94
CA PRO A 504 23.31 11.67 16.72
C PRO A 504 24.21 12.20 15.58
N TYR A 505 24.93 13.30 15.78
CA TYR A 505 25.69 14.00 14.71
C TYR A 505 26.86 13.19 14.16
N CYS A 506 27.34 12.23 14.92
CA CYS A 506 28.41 11.32 14.53
C CYS A 506 27.96 10.14 13.65
N CYS A 507 26.65 9.97 13.45
CA CYS A 507 26.07 8.94 12.59
C CYS A 507 26.28 9.29 11.10
N ASN A 508 27.55 9.25 10.68
CA ASN A 508 27.97 9.54 9.32
C ASN A 508 28.98 8.47 8.89
N CYS A 509 28.62 7.62 7.92
CA CYS A 509 29.41 6.52 7.42
C CYS A 509 29.48 6.54 5.90
N GLU A 510 30.68 6.24 5.39
CA GLU A 510 30.86 6.08 3.95
C GLU A 510 29.93 5.00 3.39
N SER A 511 29.45 5.24 2.18
CA SER A 511 28.60 4.30 1.48
C SER A 511 29.37 3.01 1.14
N THR A 512 28.81 1.89 1.52
CA THR A 512 29.25 0.56 1.05
C THR A 512 28.43 0.07 -0.15
N TYR A 513 27.52 0.92 -0.64
CA TYR A 513 26.76 0.64 -1.85
C TYR A 513 27.70 0.53 -3.05
N SER A 514 27.52 -0.52 -3.82
CA SER A 514 28.16 -0.67 -5.12
C SER A 514 27.17 -1.21 -6.14
N ASP A 515 27.36 -0.87 -7.38
CA ASP A 515 26.52 -1.35 -8.48
C ASP A 515 26.49 -2.87 -8.63
N ASN A 516 27.49 -3.56 -8.08
CA ASN A 516 27.59 -5.02 -8.09
C ASN A 516 26.66 -5.69 -7.08
N LEU A 517 26.10 -4.96 -6.11
CA LEU A 517 25.13 -5.50 -5.15
C LEU A 517 23.84 -5.97 -5.85
N PHE A 518 23.49 -5.32 -6.96
CA PHE A 518 22.27 -5.61 -7.71
C PHE A 518 22.60 -5.76 -9.19
N PRO A 519 23.14 -6.91 -9.63
CA PRO A 519 23.50 -7.12 -11.02
C PRO A 519 22.24 -7.20 -11.88
N VAL A 520 22.10 -6.25 -12.81
CA VAL A 520 21.09 -6.27 -13.87
C VAL A 520 21.81 -6.60 -15.17
N ASN A 521 22.20 -7.88 -15.33
CA ASN A 521 22.81 -8.32 -16.57
C ASN A 521 21.73 -8.42 -17.66
N ASN A 522 22.06 -8.00 -18.88
CA ASN A 522 21.25 -8.22 -20.07
C ASN A 522 21.27 -9.70 -20.45
N TYR A 523 20.68 -10.55 -19.61
CA TYR A 523 20.40 -11.92 -20.00
C TYR A 523 19.36 -11.88 -21.13
N ASN A 524 19.73 -12.46 -22.28
CA ASN A 524 18.80 -12.63 -23.38
C ASN A 524 17.86 -13.80 -23.03
N LEU A 525 16.87 -13.51 -22.16
CA LEU A 525 15.92 -14.49 -21.62
C LEU A 525 15.06 -15.15 -22.71
N ARG A 526 15.11 -14.66 -23.96
CA ARG A 526 14.49 -15.35 -25.11
C ARG A 526 15.02 -16.75 -25.37
N GLU A 527 16.24 -17.08 -24.92
CA GLU A 527 16.79 -18.44 -25.03
C GLU A 527 16.33 -19.38 -23.91
N LEU A 528 15.80 -18.85 -22.81
CA LEU A 528 15.28 -19.64 -21.67
C LEU A 528 13.76 -19.91 -21.74
N SER A 529 13.02 -19.18 -22.58
CA SER A 529 11.55 -19.33 -22.71
C SER A 529 11.09 -20.56 -23.51
N ILE A 530 12.01 -21.45 -23.92
CA ILE A 530 11.67 -22.77 -24.51
C ILE A 530 11.73 -23.87 -23.43
N LYS A 531 11.40 -23.57 -22.20
CA LYS A 531 10.90 -24.62 -21.31
C LYS A 531 9.40 -24.73 -21.55
N THR A 532 9.08 -25.50 -22.61
CA THR A 532 7.72 -26.04 -22.84
C THR A 532 7.13 -26.46 -21.51
N HIS A 533 5.96 -25.96 -21.20
CA HIS A 533 5.12 -26.40 -20.10
C HIS A 533 4.92 -27.93 -20.22
N ASN A 534 5.70 -28.69 -19.48
CA ASN A 534 5.51 -30.12 -19.38
C ASN A 534 4.31 -30.39 -18.46
N CYS A 535 3.12 -30.39 -19.03
CA CYS A 535 1.98 -31.03 -18.38
C CYS A 535 2.33 -32.52 -18.17
N LYS A 536 2.57 -32.94 -16.94
CA LYS A 536 2.73 -34.36 -16.61
C LYS A 536 1.38 -35.03 -16.81
N THR A 537 1.27 -35.80 -17.90
CA THR A 537 0.19 -36.78 -18.04
C THR A 537 0.43 -37.90 -17.02
N PHE A 538 -0.38 -37.94 -15.97
CA PHE A 538 -0.49 -39.14 -15.15
C PHE A 538 -1.33 -40.15 -15.90
N THR A 539 -0.71 -41.25 -16.33
CA THR A 539 -1.36 -42.47 -16.84
C THR A 539 -1.91 -43.29 -15.67
#